data_4aad4a287b21a1fc796368fbad4d5171
#
_entry.id   4aad4a287b21a1fc796368fbad4d5171
#
_cell.length_a   1.000
_cell.length_b   1.000
_cell.length_c   1.000
_cell.angle_alpha   90.00
_cell.angle_beta   90.00
_cell.angle_gamma   90.00
#
_symmetry.space_group_name_H-M   'P 1'
#
loop_
_entity.id
_entity.type
_entity.pdbx_description
1 polymer ?
#
loop_
_entity_poly.entity_id
_entity_poly.type
_entity_poly.pdbx_seq_one_letter_code
_entity_poly.pdbx_strand_id
1 'polypeptide(L)'
;MQSNRGVVSHRGWEQFAYDFAMPVGSDICAARAGEVIKVVVEHDGHGYRWPNNMVVLRHEDGTLGYYLHIKKDGSRVAVGDKVTQGQVIAASGHVGNSMLPHLHFHVTDPERKSTLPLSFSDVDRDRGVPRMFKWYKPAR
;
A
#
# COMPACT_ATOMS: atom_id res chain seq x y z
N MET A 1 -4.48 -9.48 -9.85
CA MET A 1 -3.72 -8.41 -9.19
C MET A 1 -2.72 -7.81 -10.13
N GLN A 2 -2.42 -6.52 -9.97
CA GLN A 2 -1.44 -5.83 -10.79
C GLN A 2 -0.12 -5.69 -10.03
N SER A 3 1.00 -5.77 -10.73
CA SER A 3 2.31 -5.36 -10.28
C SER A 3 2.68 -4.04 -10.95
N ASN A 4 3.92 -3.59 -10.75
CA ASN A 4 4.43 -2.44 -11.47
C ASN A 4 4.23 -2.57 -12.99
N ARG A 5 3.93 -1.48 -13.68
CA ARG A 5 3.58 -1.44 -15.11
C ARG A 5 2.40 -2.35 -15.47
N GLY A 6 1.41 -2.42 -14.59
CA GLY A 6 0.18 -3.18 -14.84
C GLY A 6 -0.63 -2.65 -16.02
N VAL A 7 -1.39 -3.53 -16.65
CA VAL A 7 -2.11 -3.19 -17.91
C VAL A 7 -3.38 -2.40 -17.70
N VAL A 8 -3.96 -2.38 -16.49
CA VAL A 8 -5.25 -1.73 -16.21
C VAL A 8 -5.07 -0.31 -15.67
N SER A 9 -4.50 -0.13 -14.49
CA SER A 9 -4.38 1.17 -13.81
C SER A 9 -2.94 1.60 -13.52
N HIS A 10 -1.99 0.68 -13.39
CA HIS A 10 -0.59 0.99 -13.07
C HIS A 10 0.17 1.52 -14.28
N ARG A 11 -0.22 2.71 -14.76
CA ARG A 11 0.38 3.43 -15.89
C ARG A 11 0.65 4.88 -15.50
N GLY A 12 1.55 5.53 -16.25
CA GLY A 12 1.88 6.93 -16.00
C GLY A 12 2.35 7.15 -14.57
N TRP A 13 1.63 7.97 -13.82
CA TRP A 13 1.98 8.30 -12.44
C TRP A 13 2.02 7.09 -11.50
N GLU A 14 1.13 6.10 -11.68
CA GLU A 14 1.04 4.90 -10.83
C GLU A 14 1.82 3.68 -11.36
N GLN A 15 2.70 3.87 -12.33
CA GLN A 15 3.36 2.74 -13.02
C GLN A 15 4.15 1.79 -12.10
N PHE A 16 4.59 2.23 -10.93
CA PHE A 16 5.34 1.44 -9.96
C PHE A 16 4.50 1.04 -8.73
N ALA A 17 3.18 1.07 -8.85
CA ALA A 17 2.29 0.58 -7.80
C ALA A 17 2.15 -0.95 -7.82
N TYR A 18 1.73 -1.50 -6.68
CA TYR A 18 1.47 -2.91 -6.47
C TYR A 18 0.09 -3.11 -5.85
N ASP A 19 -0.66 -4.07 -6.36
CA ASP A 19 -1.91 -4.55 -5.78
C ASP A 19 -1.71 -5.95 -5.21
N PHE A 20 -1.84 -6.09 -3.90
CA PHE A 20 -1.75 -7.36 -3.19
C PHE A 20 -3.14 -7.85 -2.80
N ALA A 21 -3.64 -8.93 -3.45
CA ALA A 21 -4.91 -9.53 -3.05
C ALA A 21 -4.79 -10.09 -1.65
N MET A 22 -5.72 -9.70 -0.80
CA MET A 22 -5.82 -10.20 0.55
C MET A 22 -7.26 -10.11 1.05
N PRO A 23 -7.71 -11.03 1.93
CA PRO A 23 -9.02 -10.91 2.55
C PRO A 23 -9.17 -9.61 3.32
N VAL A 24 -10.39 -9.06 3.36
CA VAL A 24 -10.70 -7.92 4.22
C VAL A 24 -10.37 -8.24 5.68
N GLY A 25 -9.69 -7.33 6.36
CA GLY A 25 -9.28 -7.49 7.76
C GLY A 25 -7.91 -8.13 7.94
N SER A 26 -7.18 -8.44 6.85
CA SER A 26 -5.79 -8.91 6.95
C SER A 26 -4.87 -7.80 7.48
N ASP A 27 -3.88 -8.17 8.27
CA ASP A 27 -2.91 -7.23 8.77
C ASP A 27 -2.05 -6.64 7.64
N ILE A 28 -1.94 -5.33 7.61
CA ILE A 28 -1.02 -4.58 6.74
C ILE A 28 0.14 -4.13 7.59
N CYS A 29 1.35 -4.54 7.18
CA CYS A 29 2.59 -4.16 7.86
C CYS A 29 3.29 -3.03 7.12
N ALA A 30 4.00 -2.18 7.87
CA ALA A 30 4.85 -1.15 7.31
C ALA A 30 5.98 -1.78 6.48
N ALA A 31 6.04 -1.48 5.20
CA ALA A 31 7.09 -1.99 4.30
C ALA A 31 8.48 -1.43 4.65
N ARG A 32 8.52 -0.28 5.30
CA ARG A 32 9.73 0.40 5.77
C ARG A 32 9.41 1.27 6.99
N ALA A 33 10.37 1.48 7.86
CA ALA A 33 10.24 2.39 9.00
C ALA A 33 9.95 3.83 8.55
N GLY A 34 9.18 4.56 9.36
CA GLY A 34 8.82 5.94 9.05
C GLY A 34 7.91 6.57 10.09
N GLU A 35 7.47 7.79 9.79
CA GLU A 35 6.49 8.54 10.58
C GLU A 35 5.16 8.57 9.84
N VAL A 36 4.08 8.32 10.56
CA VAL A 36 2.71 8.42 10.02
C VAL A 36 2.36 9.89 9.80
N ILE A 37 2.14 10.29 8.55
CA ILE A 37 1.81 11.67 8.20
C ILE A 37 0.36 11.87 7.77
N LYS A 38 -0.35 10.79 7.48
CA LYS A 38 -1.77 10.84 7.10
C LYS A 38 -2.47 9.54 7.45
N VAL A 39 -3.69 9.67 8.00
CA VAL A 39 -4.62 8.56 8.23
C VAL A 39 -6.01 9.02 7.78
N VAL A 40 -6.63 8.27 6.89
CA VAL A 40 -8.03 8.45 6.44
C VAL A 40 -8.68 7.09 6.52
N VAL A 41 -9.69 6.90 7.36
CA VAL A 41 -10.35 5.61 7.59
C VAL A 41 -11.85 5.71 7.83
N GLU A 42 -12.43 6.89 7.59
CA GLU A 42 -13.85 7.17 7.84
C GLU A 42 -14.79 6.65 6.74
N HIS A 43 -14.26 6.37 5.55
CA HIS A 43 -15.10 5.98 4.43
C HIS A 43 -15.48 4.50 4.50
N ASP A 44 -16.69 4.21 3.96
CA ASP A 44 -17.21 2.87 3.79
C ASP A 44 -17.79 2.72 2.38
N GLY A 45 -17.66 1.54 1.77
CA GLY A 45 -18.10 1.28 0.41
C GLY A 45 -17.01 1.43 -0.65
N HIS A 46 -17.31 0.95 -1.85
CA HIS A 46 -16.37 0.88 -2.97
C HIS A 46 -17.08 1.12 -4.30
N GLY A 47 -16.29 1.48 -5.31
CA GLY A 47 -16.73 1.70 -6.68
C GLY A 47 -16.05 2.91 -7.31
N TYR A 48 -16.36 3.15 -8.57
CA TYR A 48 -15.77 4.26 -9.32
C TYR A 48 -16.07 5.62 -8.64
N ARG A 49 -15.02 6.39 -8.38
CA ARG A 49 -15.05 7.69 -7.69
C ARG A 49 -15.42 7.67 -6.20
N TRP A 50 -15.50 6.51 -5.55
CA TRP A 50 -15.63 6.47 -4.10
C TRP A 50 -14.33 7.00 -3.43
N PRO A 51 -14.47 7.76 -2.32
CA PRO A 51 -13.31 8.23 -1.57
C PRO A 51 -12.55 7.05 -0.97
N ASN A 52 -11.23 7.21 -0.87
CA ASN A 52 -10.34 6.14 -0.43
C ASN A 52 -9.91 6.30 1.01
N ASN A 53 -9.80 5.18 1.72
CA ASN A 53 -9.10 5.12 2.99
C ASN A 53 -7.61 4.83 2.75
N MET A 54 -6.75 5.46 3.55
CA MET A 54 -5.31 5.32 3.40
C MET A 54 -4.54 5.59 4.69
N VAL A 55 -3.37 4.98 4.79
CA VAL A 55 -2.30 5.36 5.71
C VAL A 55 -1.09 5.78 4.87
N VAL A 56 -0.44 6.88 5.23
CA VAL A 56 0.76 7.38 4.53
C VAL A 56 1.90 7.53 5.53
N LEU A 57 3.03 6.93 5.19
CA LEU A 57 4.27 7.01 5.96
C LEU A 57 5.30 7.88 5.23
N ARG A 58 5.97 8.75 5.97
CA ARG A 58 7.18 9.45 5.51
C ARG A 58 8.41 8.71 6.03
N HIS A 59 9.26 8.28 5.12
CA HIS A 59 10.52 7.60 5.42
C HIS A 59 11.66 8.59 5.71
N GLU A 60 12.76 8.12 6.28
CA GLU A 60 13.92 8.95 6.63
C GLU A 60 14.51 9.72 5.44
N ASP A 61 14.49 9.11 4.24
CA ASP A 61 14.96 9.74 3.00
C ASP A 61 13.94 10.71 2.36
N GLY A 62 12.81 10.96 3.03
CA GLY A 62 11.74 11.84 2.58
C GLY A 62 10.74 11.18 1.63
N THR A 63 10.97 9.97 1.15
CA THR A 63 10.01 9.25 0.31
C THR A 63 8.73 8.92 1.09
N LEU A 64 7.61 8.78 0.38
CA LEU A 64 6.30 8.55 0.98
C LEU A 64 5.74 7.19 0.58
N GLY A 65 5.43 6.34 1.55
CA GLY A 65 4.75 5.06 1.36
C GLY A 65 3.24 5.21 1.53
N TYR A 66 2.47 4.86 0.51
CA TYR A 66 1.01 4.93 0.50
C TYR A 66 0.40 3.53 0.59
N TYR A 67 -0.50 3.34 1.56
CA TYR A 67 -1.24 2.11 1.80
C TYR A 67 -2.73 2.42 1.64
N LEU A 68 -3.36 1.97 0.56
CA LEU A 68 -4.73 2.33 0.21
C LEU A 68 -5.69 1.15 0.36
N HIS A 69 -6.99 1.47 0.28
CA HIS A 69 -8.13 0.55 0.45
C HIS A 69 -8.24 -0.03 1.86
N ILE A 70 -7.77 0.72 2.87
CA ILE A 70 -7.87 0.36 4.29
C ILE A 70 -9.35 0.20 4.68
N LYS A 71 -9.63 -0.80 5.52
CA LYS A 71 -10.95 -1.00 6.11
C LYS A 71 -11.40 0.24 6.89
N LYS A 72 -12.70 0.55 6.89
CA LYS A 72 -13.27 1.57 7.77
C LYS A 72 -12.84 1.33 9.22
N ASP A 73 -12.39 2.38 9.88
CA ASP A 73 -11.85 2.36 11.25
C ASP A 73 -10.68 1.35 11.43
N GLY A 74 -10.01 0.97 10.32
CA GLY A 74 -9.01 -0.09 10.30
C GLY A 74 -7.58 0.34 10.57
N SER A 75 -7.30 1.62 10.88
CA SER A 75 -5.96 2.04 11.29
C SER A 75 -5.58 1.48 12.66
N ARG A 76 -4.31 1.12 12.81
CA ARG A 76 -3.67 0.73 14.07
C ARG A 76 -2.69 1.80 14.58
N VAL A 77 -2.59 2.91 13.85
CA VAL A 77 -1.66 4.01 14.11
C VAL A 77 -2.38 5.34 13.93
N ALA A 78 -1.81 6.39 14.54
CA ALA A 78 -2.26 7.76 14.42
C ALA A 78 -1.19 8.63 13.74
N VAL A 79 -1.59 9.79 13.22
CA VAL A 79 -0.65 10.80 12.69
C VAL A 79 0.34 11.21 13.77
N GLY A 80 1.63 11.22 13.43
CA GLY A 80 2.74 11.49 14.33
C GLY A 80 3.42 10.23 14.91
N ASP A 81 2.78 9.07 14.83
CA ASP A 81 3.40 7.82 15.30
C ASP A 81 4.64 7.47 14.45
N LYS A 82 5.68 6.96 15.12
CA LYS A 82 6.84 6.36 14.49
C LYS A 82 6.67 4.86 14.44
N VAL A 83 6.81 4.28 13.27
CA VAL A 83 6.66 2.84 13.05
C VAL A 83 7.96 2.21 12.57
N THR A 84 8.17 0.97 12.94
CA THR A 84 9.27 0.14 12.46
C THR A 84 8.84 -0.70 11.26
N GLN A 85 9.80 -1.14 10.44
CA GLN A 85 9.52 -2.10 9.36
C GLN A 85 8.88 -3.37 9.93
N GLY A 86 7.82 -3.88 9.29
CA GLY A 86 7.08 -5.07 9.72
C GLY A 86 6.03 -4.81 10.81
N GLN A 87 5.98 -3.62 11.41
CA GLN A 87 4.94 -3.28 12.37
C GLN A 87 3.56 -3.24 11.69
N VAL A 88 2.54 -3.84 12.33
CA VAL A 88 1.15 -3.75 11.84
C VAL A 88 0.66 -2.32 11.98
N ILE A 89 0.20 -1.73 10.87
CA ILE A 89 -0.25 -0.33 10.79
C ILE A 89 -1.73 -0.19 10.44
N ALA A 90 -2.32 -1.19 9.82
CA ALA A 90 -3.74 -1.14 9.45
C ALA A 90 -4.31 -2.53 9.17
N ALA A 91 -5.62 -2.59 8.98
CA ALA A 91 -6.34 -3.74 8.45
C ALA A 91 -6.77 -3.47 7.00
N SER A 92 -6.55 -4.44 6.11
CA SER A 92 -6.94 -4.37 4.71
C SER A 92 -8.45 -4.27 4.55
N GLY A 93 -8.89 -3.64 3.47
CA GLY A 93 -10.29 -3.41 3.18
C GLY A 93 -10.64 -3.60 1.70
N HIS A 94 -11.75 -2.98 1.34
CA HIS A 94 -12.28 -2.91 -0.02
C HIS A 94 -12.95 -1.54 -0.22
N VAL A 95 -12.31 -0.48 0.26
CA VAL A 95 -12.87 0.88 0.28
C VAL A 95 -12.27 1.70 -0.86
N GLY A 96 -13.08 2.57 -1.46
CA GLY A 96 -12.66 3.44 -2.54
C GLY A 96 -12.78 2.80 -3.92
N ASN A 97 -11.97 3.26 -4.89
CA ASN A 97 -11.97 2.72 -6.24
C ASN A 97 -11.29 1.35 -6.29
N SER A 98 -11.98 0.35 -5.81
CA SER A 98 -11.50 -1.02 -5.67
C SER A 98 -12.53 -2.00 -6.26
N MET A 99 -12.10 -2.88 -7.15
CA MET A 99 -12.97 -3.90 -7.77
C MET A 99 -13.03 -5.19 -6.94
N LEU A 100 -11.95 -5.51 -6.22
CA LEU A 100 -11.81 -6.68 -5.36
C LEU A 100 -11.01 -6.31 -4.12
N PRO A 101 -11.18 -7.01 -2.97
CA PRO A 101 -10.38 -6.77 -1.78
C PRO A 101 -8.87 -6.90 -2.07
N HIS A 102 -8.12 -5.84 -1.82
CA HIS A 102 -6.67 -5.81 -2.01
C HIS A 102 -6.03 -4.64 -1.26
N LEU A 103 -4.73 -4.70 -1.03
CA LEU A 103 -3.91 -3.57 -0.68
C LEU A 103 -3.32 -2.98 -1.96
N HIS A 104 -3.59 -1.71 -2.23
CA HIS A 104 -2.83 -0.93 -3.20
C HIS A 104 -1.68 -0.24 -2.49
N PHE A 105 -0.46 -0.48 -2.93
CA PHE A 105 0.75 0.06 -2.32
C PHE A 105 1.66 0.71 -3.36
N HIS A 106 2.13 1.90 -3.07
CA HIS A 106 3.19 2.55 -3.84
C HIS A 106 4.04 3.47 -2.97
N VAL A 107 5.22 3.81 -3.47
CA VAL A 107 6.11 4.80 -2.86
C VAL A 107 6.30 5.94 -3.84
N THR A 108 6.25 7.18 -3.36
CA THR A 108 6.51 8.37 -4.17
C THR A 108 7.82 9.05 -3.76
N ASP A 109 8.34 9.90 -4.66
CA ASP A 109 9.33 10.90 -4.30
C ASP A 109 8.77 11.87 -3.24
N PRO A 110 9.63 12.64 -2.53
CA PRO A 110 9.20 13.57 -1.49
C PRO A 110 8.22 14.65 -2.00
N GLU A 111 8.32 15.00 -3.28
CA GLU A 111 7.49 16.03 -3.91
C GLU A 111 6.18 15.49 -4.46
N ARG A 112 5.94 14.17 -4.36
CA ARG A 112 4.74 13.46 -4.83
C ARG A 112 4.51 13.55 -6.34
N LYS A 113 5.56 13.74 -7.12
CA LYS A 113 5.49 13.89 -8.58
C LYS A 113 5.44 12.57 -9.33
N SER A 114 6.03 11.52 -8.75
CA SER A 114 6.08 10.19 -9.39
C SER A 114 6.15 9.07 -8.37
N THR A 115 5.63 7.90 -8.75
CA THR A 115 5.91 6.67 -8.04
C THR A 115 7.31 6.19 -8.34
N LEU A 116 7.96 5.58 -7.36
CA LEU A 116 9.32 5.08 -7.44
C LEU A 116 9.34 3.56 -7.64
N PRO A 117 10.24 3.04 -8.50
CA PRO A 117 10.44 1.59 -8.57
C PRO A 117 11.00 1.09 -7.24
N LEU A 118 10.49 -0.05 -6.79
CA LEU A 118 10.92 -0.68 -5.55
C LEU A 118 10.96 -2.20 -5.69
N SER A 119 11.70 -2.83 -4.78
CA SER A 119 11.73 -4.27 -4.58
C SER A 119 11.54 -4.58 -3.10
N PHE A 120 11.09 -5.78 -2.80
CA PHE A 120 10.84 -6.26 -1.45
C PHE A 120 11.95 -7.24 -1.05
N SER A 121 12.58 -7.02 0.09
CA SER A 121 13.70 -7.86 0.58
C SER A 121 13.27 -9.26 1.00
N ASP A 122 11.97 -9.44 1.30
CA ASP A 122 11.34 -10.70 1.68
C ASP A 122 10.73 -11.47 0.49
N VAL A 123 10.91 -10.97 -0.72
CA VAL A 123 10.54 -11.67 -1.96
C VAL A 123 11.78 -12.31 -2.57
N ASP A 124 11.90 -13.62 -2.39
CA ASP A 124 13.06 -14.43 -2.78
C ASP A 124 13.24 -14.65 -4.29
N ARG A 125 12.25 -14.28 -5.09
CA ARG A 125 12.20 -14.47 -6.54
C ARG A 125 12.11 -13.14 -7.27
N ASP A 126 12.31 -13.21 -8.59
CA ASP A 126 12.08 -12.07 -9.50
C ASP A 126 12.83 -10.78 -9.05
N ARG A 127 13.98 -10.92 -8.39
CA ARG A 127 14.80 -9.83 -7.83
C ARG A 127 14.04 -8.94 -6.83
N GLY A 128 13.18 -9.55 -6.03
CA GLY A 128 12.37 -8.82 -5.05
C GLY A 128 11.18 -8.05 -5.63
N VAL A 129 10.87 -8.23 -6.92
CA VAL A 129 9.76 -7.54 -7.60
C VAL A 129 8.60 -8.51 -7.80
N PRO A 130 7.51 -8.39 -7.02
CA PRO A 130 6.34 -9.24 -7.17
C PRO A 130 5.75 -9.15 -8.58
N ARG A 131 5.47 -10.30 -9.20
CA ARG A 131 4.86 -10.39 -10.54
C ARG A 131 3.39 -10.75 -10.46
N MET A 132 2.63 -10.31 -11.44
CA MET A 132 1.21 -10.61 -11.60
C MET A 132 0.96 -12.12 -11.62
N PHE A 133 -0.12 -12.56 -10.96
CA PHE A 133 -0.57 -13.95 -10.86
C PHE A 133 0.40 -14.92 -10.15
N LYS A 134 1.38 -14.39 -9.38
CA LYS A 134 2.24 -15.22 -8.53
C LYS A 134 1.88 -15.05 -7.05
N TRP A 135 2.09 -16.12 -6.30
CA TRP A 135 1.97 -16.14 -4.85
C TRP A 135 3.35 -15.99 -4.22
N TYR A 136 3.43 -15.09 -3.26
CA TYR A 136 4.63 -14.86 -2.47
C TYR A 136 4.28 -15.09 -0.99
N LYS A 137 5.16 -15.78 -0.26
CA LYS A 137 5.06 -15.88 1.18
C LYS A 137 5.99 -14.83 1.79
N PRO A 138 5.51 -14.03 2.76
CA PRO A 138 6.41 -13.14 3.47
C PRO A 138 7.46 -13.96 4.21
N ALA A 139 8.69 -13.49 4.23
CA ALA A 139 9.70 -14.02 5.14
C ALA A 139 9.24 -13.71 6.57
N ARG A 140 9.25 -14.71 7.40
CA ARG A 140 8.89 -14.56 8.82
C ARG A 140 10.08 -14.01 9.59
#